data_1245b1cdc18bf39ffdbca664f6b1c656
#
_entry.id   1245b1cdc18bf39ffdbca664f6b1c656
#
_cell.length_a   1.000
_cell.length_b   1.000
_cell.length_c   1.000
_cell.angle_alpha   90.00
_cell.angle_beta   90.00
_cell.angle_gamma   90.00
#
_symmetry.space_group_name_H-M   'P 1'
#
loop_
_entity.id
_entity.type
_entity.pdbx_description
1 polymer ?
#
loop_
_entity_poly.entity_id
_entity_poly.type
_entity_poly.pdbx_seq_one_letter_code
_entity_poly.pdbx_strand_id
1 'polypeptide(L)'
;MYKLSGKIDSSNAPKLEAALTNELPSEIDASGLEYISSAGLRALLKLRKAVGEVTVHNVTPEVYDIFEVTGFTEILNIKKALREISIEGCELIGAGGYGTVYRLNEENIVKVYNNASLDFIEKERELSKKAFLLGVPTAISFDTVKVGDKYGVVYEMLDAKTVAQLITANPADLQKLGQLSAVTLKNLHTIKADNSGFPSKKETLANWIREIAKYMEPGEVDTILKYIDSIPDRDTFLHGDFNSRNVMVKDGEVLLIDIGDAAYGHPAFDIVGLILSYLILPSVTTPERVRELMGFDPALAQNMWGVMCGAYFMTTDQEEIKRITGMLMPITFLMMTYHSLHHSVLDEEAIRSRVDRLIRGKLLPAIENAQPIDF
;
A
#
# COMPACT_ATOMS: atom_id res chain seq x y z
N MET A 1 -16.88 24.91 -9.41
CA MET A 1 -16.26 24.05 -10.45
C MET A 1 -16.80 24.49 -11.82
N TYR A 2 -15.95 24.89 -12.75
CA TYR A 2 -16.32 25.28 -14.11
C TYR A 2 -16.69 24.03 -14.93
N LYS A 3 -17.76 24.10 -15.75
CA LYS A 3 -18.20 22.93 -16.53
C LYS A 3 -17.79 23.05 -18.00
N LEU A 4 -17.10 22.03 -18.51
CA LEU A 4 -16.86 21.81 -19.93
C LEU A 4 -17.85 20.81 -20.50
N SER A 5 -18.45 21.11 -21.66
CA SER A 5 -19.41 20.22 -22.31
C SER A 5 -19.35 20.31 -23.85
N GLY A 6 -19.76 19.20 -24.47
CA GLY A 6 -19.80 19.07 -25.94
C GLY A 6 -18.39 19.01 -26.55
N LYS A 7 -18.29 19.43 -27.81
CA LYS A 7 -17.03 19.41 -28.57
C LYS A 7 -16.38 20.79 -28.57
N ILE A 8 -15.14 20.85 -28.09
CA ILE A 8 -14.34 22.07 -28.13
C ILE A 8 -13.37 22.01 -29.31
N ASP A 9 -13.79 22.65 -30.39
CA ASP A 9 -13.02 22.74 -31.63
C ASP A 9 -12.43 24.15 -31.86
N SER A 10 -11.80 24.39 -33.01
CA SER A 10 -11.17 25.66 -33.33
C SER A 10 -12.16 26.82 -33.47
N SER A 11 -13.47 26.54 -33.74
CA SER A 11 -14.49 27.56 -33.92
C SER A 11 -15.00 28.14 -32.59
N ASN A 12 -15.06 27.30 -31.53
CA ASN A 12 -15.58 27.70 -30.22
C ASN A 12 -14.50 27.82 -29.13
N ALA A 13 -13.28 27.35 -29.35
CA ALA A 13 -12.16 27.54 -28.43
C ALA A 13 -11.88 29.00 -28.03
N PRO A 14 -12.02 30.03 -28.89
CA PRO A 14 -11.88 31.43 -28.46
C PRO A 14 -12.93 31.86 -27.43
N LYS A 15 -14.14 31.33 -27.49
CA LYS A 15 -15.19 31.55 -26.47
C LYS A 15 -14.80 30.92 -25.13
N LEU A 16 -14.31 29.69 -25.17
CA LEU A 16 -13.81 29.00 -24.00
C LEU A 16 -12.65 29.78 -23.36
N GLU A 17 -11.66 30.22 -24.15
CA GLU A 17 -10.52 30.97 -23.67
C GLU A 17 -10.96 32.27 -22.96
N ALA A 18 -11.92 33.02 -23.54
CA ALA A 18 -12.46 34.23 -22.93
C ALA A 18 -13.16 33.92 -21.58
N ALA A 19 -13.97 32.87 -21.51
CA ALA A 19 -14.63 32.45 -20.29
C ALA A 19 -13.63 32.04 -19.19
N LEU A 20 -12.65 31.20 -19.54
CA LEU A 20 -11.63 30.75 -18.61
C LEU A 20 -10.73 31.92 -18.10
N THR A 21 -10.49 32.92 -18.95
CA THR A 21 -9.72 34.12 -18.57
C THR A 21 -10.51 35.00 -17.60
N ASN A 22 -11.82 35.06 -17.74
CA ASN A 22 -12.68 35.86 -16.84
C ASN A 22 -12.91 35.20 -15.48
N GLU A 23 -13.09 33.88 -15.46
CA GLU A 23 -13.49 33.14 -14.25
C GLU A 23 -12.29 32.56 -13.49
N LEU A 24 -11.15 32.31 -14.17
CA LEU A 24 -9.92 31.74 -13.62
C LEU A 24 -10.15 30.51 -12.72
N PRO A 25 -10.91 29.50 -13.18
CA PRO A 25 -11.19 28.34 -12.32
C PRO A 25 -9.95 27.45 -12.16
N SER A 26 -9.67 27.00 -10.94
CA SER A 26 -8.67 25.95 -10.66
C SER A 26 -9.25 24.53 -10.80
N GLU A 27 -10.60 24.40 -10.74
CA GLU A 27 -11.33 23.13 -10.81
C GLU A 27 -12.33 23.14 -11.97
N ILE A 28 -12.22 22.14 -12.85
CA ILE A 28 -13.04 21.98 -14.05
C ILE A 28 -13.74 20.62 -14.00
N ASP A 29 -15.03 20.57 -14.25
CA ASP A 29 -15.80 19.34 -14.50
C ASP A 29 -15.95 19.12 -15.99
N ALA A 30 -15.33 18.06 -16.52
CA ALA A 30 -15.37 17.67 -17.92
C ALA A 30 -16.32 16.49 -18.19
N SER A 31 -17.28 16.21 -17.30
CA SER A 31 -18.22 15.09 -17.44
C SER A 31 -19.05 15.16 -18.73
N GLY A 32 -19.27 16.36 -19.26
CA GLY A 32 -19.97 16.59 -20.53
C GLY A 32 -19.06 16.83 -21.73
N LEU A 33 -17.73 16.76 -21.57
CA LEU A 33 -16.78 17.02 -22.66
C LEU A 33 -16.66 15.78 -23.56
N GLU A 34 -16.99 15.94 -24.83
CA GLU A 34 -16.95 14.86 -25.84
C GLU A 34 -15.68 14.87 -26.69
N TYR A 35 -15.07 16.04 -26.86
CA TYR A 35 -13.86 16.22 -27.66
C TYR A 35 -13.19 17.55 -27.33
N ILE A 36 -11.85 17.59 -27.40
CA ILE A 36 -11.07 18.81 -27.29
C ILE A 36 -9.99 18.87 -28.37
N SER A 37 -9.97 19.95 -29.11
CA SER A 37 -8.98 20.23 -30.14
C SER A 37 -7.71 20.86 -29.56
N SER A 38 -6.66 20.96 -30.36
CA SER A 38 -5.43 21.68 -29.97
C SER A 38 -5.67 23.15 -29.60
N ALA A 39 -6.72 23.79 -30.15
CA ALA A 39 -7.10 25.15 -29.75
C ALA A 39 -7.71 25.18 -28.34
N GLY A 40 -8.59 24.20 -28.02
CA GLY A 40 -9.11 24.05 -26.66
C GLY A 40 -8.03 23.72 -25.63
N LEU A 41 -7.09 22.83 -25.97
CA LEU A 41 -5.94 22.52 -25.13
C LEU A 41 -5.06 23.76 -24.83
N ARG A 42 -4.85 24.64 -25.83
CA ARG A 42 -4.13 25.90 -25.60
C ARG A 42 -4.87 26.83 -24.64
N ALA A 43 -6.21 26.86 -24.68
CA ALA A 43 -6.98 27.64 -23.71
C ALA A 43 -6.78 27.14 -22.26
N LEU A 44 -6.78 25.81 -22.05
CA LEU A 44 -6.46 25.22 -20.75
C LEU A 44 -5.01 25.49 -20.31
N LEU A 45 -4.05 25.46 -21.24
CA LEU A 45 -2.66 25.80 -20.93
C LEU A 45 -2.49 27.26 -20.49
N LYS A 46 -3.24 28.19 -21.12
CA LYS A 46 -3.25 29.60 -20.73
C LYS A 46 -3.85 29.76 -19.32
N LEU A 47 -4.96 29.08 -19.05
CA LEU A 47 -5.58 29.06 -17.71
C LEU A 47 -4.55 28.61 -16.67
N ARG A 48 -3.89 27.45 -16.88
CA ARG A 48 -2.86 26.94 -15.97
C ARG A 48 -1.76 27.95 -15.71
N LYS A 49 -1.29 28.67 -16.74
CA LYS A 49 -0.29 29.73 -16.58
C LYS A 49 -0.78 30.90 -15.73
N ALA A 50 -2.08 31.17 -15.73
CA ALA A 50 -2.69 32.25 -14.97
C ALA A 50 -2.96 31.88 -13.51
N VAL A 51 -3.41 30.64 -13.23
CA VAL A 51 -3.81 30.21 -11.89
C VAL A 51 -2.80 29.30 -11.19
N GLY A 52 -1.81 28.79 -11.90
CA GLY A 52 -0.73 27.93 -11.37
C GLY A 52 -1.08 26.45 -11.48
N GLU A 53 -2.14 25.96 -10.85
CA GLU A 53 -2.57 24.57 -10.89
C GLU A 53 -4.03 24.47 -11.35
N VAL A 54 -4.32 23.49 -12.22
CA VAL A 54 -5.66 23.22 -12.76
C VAL A 54 -5.93 21.72 -12.67
N THR A 55 -7.06 21.36 -12.05
CA THR A 55 -7.57 20.00 -12.01
C THR A 55 -8.79 19.89 -12.93
N VAL A 56 -8.78 18.88 -13.82
CA VAL A 56 -9.89 18.56 -14.71
C VAL A 56 -10.47 17.20 -14.29
N HIS A 57 -11.70 17.22 -13.78
CA HIS A 57 -12.41 16.05 -13.26
C HIS A 57 -13.33 15.41 -14.30
N ASN A 58 -13.65 14.14 -14.06
CA ASN A 58 -14.68 13.38 -14.80
C ASN A 58 -14.42 13.31 -16.31
N VAL A 59 -13.16 13.22 -16.71
CA VAL A 59 -12.77 13.15 -18.12
C VAL A 59 -13.08 11.74 -18.64
N THR A 60 -13.91 11.65 -19.70
CA THR A 60 -14.21 10.36 -20.33
C THR A 60 -12.94 9.69 -20.88
N PRO A 61 -12.89 8.35 -21.00
CA PRO A 61 -11.70 7.66 -21.50
C PRO A 61 -11.22 8.21 -22.85
N GLU A 62 -12.13 8.45 -23.79
CA GLU A 62 -11.83 8.94 -25.13
C GLU A 62 -11.19 10.35 -25.12
N VAL A 63 -11.65 11.21 -24.22
CA VAL A 63 -11.08 12.55 -24.05
C VAL A 63 -9.77 12.50 -23.26
N TYR A 64 -9.66 11.57 -22.30
CA TYR A 64 -8.42 11.37 -21.57
C TYR A 64 -7.28 10.93 -22.49
N ASP A 65 -7.52 10.06 -23.44
CA ASP A 65 -6.53 9.63 -24.44
C ASP A 65 -5.98 10.84 -25.25
N ILE A 66 -6.84 11.84 -25.53
CA ILE A 66 -6.39 13.09 -26.17
C ILE A 66 -5.41 13.85 -25.25
N PHE A 67 -5.71 13.98 -23.97
CA PHE A 67 -4.82 14.63 -23.01
C PHE A 67 -3.49 13.87 -22.87
N GLU A 68 -3.54 12.55 -22.81
CA GLU A 68 -2.36 11.68 -22.65
C GLU A 68 -1.44 11.76 -23.87
N VAL A 69 -1.96 11.53 -25.07
CA VAL A 69 -1.18 11.58 -26.33
C VAL A 69 -0.58 12.97 -26.60
N THR A 70 -1.24 14.02 -26.11
CA THR A 70 -0.75 15.41 -26.26
C THR A 70 0.16 15.86 -25.13
N GLY A 71 0.44 15.00 -24.12
CA GLY A 71 1.27 15.32 -22.97
C GLY A 71 0.62 16.24 -21.94
N PHE A 72 -0.67 16.50 -22.05
CA PHE A 72 -1.37 17.39 -21.12
C PHE A 72 -1.60 16.78 -19.75
N THR A 73 -1.54 15.46 -19.60
CA THR A 73 -1.56 14.76 -18.30
C THR A 73 -0.35 15.08 -17.42
N GLU A 74 0.77 15.52 -18.02
CA GLU A 74 1.95 15.99 -17.29
C GLU A 74 1.86 17.48 -16.90
N ILE A 75 0.94 18.22 -17.56
CA ILE A 75 0.80 19.66 -17.40
C ILE A 75 -0.35 20.01 -16.47
N LEU A 76 -1.47 19.27 -16.56
CA LEU A 76 -2.71 19.44 -15.81
C LEU A 76 -2.98 18.20 -14.96
N ASN A 77 -3.63 18.38 -13.83
CA ASN A 77 -4.12 17.26 -13.03
C ASN A 77 -5.41 16.72 -13.65
N ILE A 78 -5.32 15.67 -14.51
CA ILE A 78 -6.46 15.11 -15.24
C ILE A 78 -6.99 13.88 -14.50
N LYS A 79 -8.24 13.94 -14.03
CA LYS A 79 -8.95 12.86 -13.35
C LYS A 79 -9.94 12.19 -14.30
N LYS A 80 -9.73 10.90 -14.62
CA LYS A 80 -10.68 10.12 -15.44
C LYS A 80 -12.04 9.99 -14.76
N ALA A 81 -13.10 9.95 -15.56
CA ALA A 81 -14.41 9.50 -15.10
C ALA A 81 -14.34 8.02 -14.72
N LEU A 82 -14.80 7.70 -13.54
CA LEU A 82 -14.82 6.32 -13.05
C LEU A 82 -15.99 5.56 -13.68
N ARG A 83 -15.70 4.37 -14.20
CA ARG A 83 -16.73 3.44 -14.65
C ARG A 83 -17.54 2.96 -13.44
N GLU A 84 -18.85 3.03 -13.51
CA GLU A 84 -19.72 2.48 -12.48
C GLU A 84 -20.02 1.00 -12.77
N ILE A 85 -19.88 0.15 -11.77
CA ILE A 85 -20.16 -1.28 -11.86
C ILE A 85 -21.07 -1.72 -10.71
N SER A 86 -21.86 -2.79 -10.94
CA SER A 86 -22.65 -3.46 -9.92
C SER A 86 -21.93 -4.72 -9.43
N ILE A 87 -22.01 -4.98 -8.14
CA ILE A 87 -21.59 -6.25 -7.52
C ILE A 87 -22.78 -7.12 -7.10
N GLU A 88 -23.99 -6.75 -7.52
CA GLU A 88 -25.20 -7.53 -7.23
C GLU A 88 -25.10 -8.91 -7.90
N GLY A 89 -25.29 -9.97 -7.09
CA GLY A 89 -25.16 -11.35 -7.54
C GLY A 89 -23.70 -11.85 -7.69
N CYS A 90 -22.69 -11.01 -7.45
CA CYS A 90 -21.30 -11.42 -7.50
C CYS A 90 -20.92 -12.31 -6.31
N GLU A 91 -20.09 -13.33 -6.56
CA GLU A 91 -19.55 -14.21 -5.53
C GLU A 91 -18.57 -13.43 -4.62
N LEU A 92 -18.76 -13.50 -3.31
CA LEU A 92 -17.81 -13.01 -2.31
C LEU A 92 -16.64 -14.01 -2.19
N ILE A 93 -15.42 -13.56 -2.53
CA ILE A 93 -14.21 -14.40 -2.46
C ILE A 93 -13.26 -14.02 -1.34
N GLY A 94 -13.39 -12.81 -0.78
CA GLY A 94 -12.54 -12.38 0.33
C GLY A 94 -13.06 -11.14 1.03
N ALA A 95 -12.75 -11.03 2.32
CA ALA A 95 -13.02 -9.84 3.12
C ALA A 95 -11.85 -9.57 4.06
N GLY A 96 -11.50 -8.31 4.21
CA GLY A 96 -10.43 -7.84 5.08
C GLY A 96 -10.72 -6.47 5.69
N GLY A 97 -9.80 -5.95 6.48
CA GLY A 97 -9.95 -4.66 7.16
C GLY A 97 -10.19 -3.49 6.21
N TYR A 98 -9.52 -3.50 5.07
CA TYR A 98 -9.56 -2.40 4.09
C TYR A 98 -10.67 -2.53 3.05
N GLY A 99 -11.22 -3.73 2.82
CA GLY A 99 -12.22 -3.92 1.78
C GLY A 99 -12.70 -5.35 1.63
N THR A 100 -13.55 -5.52 0.63
CA THR A 100 -14.20 -6.78 0.29
C THR A 100 -13.96 -7.09 -1.17
N VAL A 101 -13.64 -8.36 -1.49
CA VAL A 101 -13.29 -8.79 -2.83
C VAL A 101 -14.41 -9.64 -3.41
N TYR A 102 -14.90 -9.25 -4.59
CA TYR A 102 -15.96 -9.94 -5.32
C TYR A 102 -15.45 -10.43 -6.67
N ARG A 103 -15.92 -11.58 -7.12
CA ARG A 103 -15.68 -12.09 -8.47
C ARG A 103 -16.61 -11.39 -9.44
N LEU A 104 -16.08 -10.67 -10.43
CA LEU A 104 -16.86 -10.05 -11.48
C LEU A 104 -17.17 -11.03 -12.61
N ASN A 105 -16.19 -11.85 -12.99
CA ASN A 105 -16.28 -12.90 -14.02
C ASN A 105 -15.13 -13.91 -13.84
N GLU A 106 -14.88 -14.75 -14.85
CA GLU A 106 -13.84 -15.78 -14.79
C GLU A 106 -12.41 -15.18 -14.72
N GLU A 107 -12.20 -13.99 -15.26
CA GLU A 107 -10.89 -13.36 -15.42
C GLU A 107 -10.65 -12.20 -14.43
N ASN A 108 -11.71 -11.64 -13.83
CA ASN A 108 -11.61 -10.40 -13.07
C ASN A 108 -12.29 -10.46 -11.71
N ILE A 109 -11.67 -9.81 -10.76
CA ILE A 109 -12.22 -9.49 -9.43
C ILE A 109 -12.29 -7.99 -9.22
N VAL A 110 -13.08 -7.55 -8.23
CA VAL A 110 -13.04 -6.18 -7.72
C VAL A 110 -12.82 -6.18 -6.21
N LYS A 111 -11.80 -5.45 -5.76
CA LYS A 111 -11.61 -5.10 -4.34
C LYS A 111 -12.34 -3.80 -4.08
N VAL A 112 -13.45 -3.86 -3.34
CA VAL A 112 -14.27 -2.69 -2.94
C VAL A 112 -13.79 -2.22 -1.58
N TYR A 113 -13.37 -0.97 -1.49
CA TYR A 113 -12.82 -0.40 -0.26
C TYR A 113 -13.91 0.08 0.69
N ASN A 114 -13.71 -0.10 2.00
CA ASN A 114 -14.75 0.22 2.98
C ASN A 114 -14.92 1.74 3.17
N ASN A 115 -13.84 2.49 3.47
CA ASN A 115 -13.88 3.92 3.77
C ASN A 115 -12.63 4.65 3.25
N ALA A 116 -12.08 4.24 2.10
CA ALA A 116 -10.91 4.88 1.54
C ALA A 116 -11.28 6.01 0.58
N SER A 117 -10.49 7.08 0.57
CA SER A 117 -10.62 8.14 -0.43
C SER A 117 -10.14 7.65 -1.80
N LEU A 118 -10.65 8.28 -2.86
CA LEU A 118 -10.21 7.95 -4.23
C LEU A 118 -8.69 8.14 -4.39
N ASP A 119 -8.12 9.20 -3.83
CA ASP A 119 -6.69 9.48 -3.93
C ASP A 119 -5.83 8.40 -3.23
N PHE A 120 -6.31 7.84 -2.12
CA PHE A 120 -5.64 6.71 -1.46
C PHE A 120 -5.67 5.46 -2.35
N ILE A 121 -6.83 5.14 -2.93
CA ILE A 121 -7.02 3.97 -3.80
C ILE A 121 -6.17 4.07 -5.06
N GLU A 122 -6.14 5.25 -5.71
CA GLU A 122 -5.32 5.49 -6.89
C GLU A 122 -3.82 5.37 -6.57
N LYS A 123 -3.38 5.87 -5.42
CA LYS A 123 -1.99 5.71 -4.97
C LYS A 123 -1.63 4.23 -4.76
N GLU A 124 -2.50 3.44 -4.11
CA GLU A 124 -2.30 1.99 -3.91
C GLU A 124 -2.23 1.28 -5.26
N ARG A 125 -3.13 1.61 -6.20
CA ARG A 125 -3.15 1.06 -7.55
C ARG A 125 -1.87 1.38 -8.33
N GLU A 126 -1.40 2.62 -8.27
CA GLU A 126 -0.14 3.03 -8.92
C GLU A 126 1.08 2.32 -8.34
N LEU A 127 1.15 2.10 -7.03
CA LEU A 127 2.21 1.30 -6.41
C LEU A 127 2.18 -0.14 -6.90
N SER A 128 0.99 -0.77 -6.97
CA SER A 128 0.81 -2.12 -7.50
C SER A 128 1.26 -2.23 -8.97
N LYS A 129 0.87 -1.26 -9.81
CA LYS A 129 1.30 -1.19 -11.22
C LYS A 129 2.82 -1.05 -11.36
N LYS A 130 3.44 -0.17 -10.56
CA LYS A 130 4.89 0.02 -10.56
C LYS A 130 5.62 -1.24 -10.10
N ALA A 131 5.11 -1.93 -9.06
CA ALA A 131 5.66 -3.19 -8.60
C ALA A 131 5.64 -4.27 -9.70
N PHE A 132 4.51 -4.40 -10.40
CA PHE A 132 4.38 -5.30 -11.55
C PHE A 132 5.42 -4.99 -12.65
N LEU A 133 5.58 -3.71 -13.00
CA LEU A 133 6.56 -3.27 -14.01
C LEU A 133 8.03 -3.51 -13.58
N LEU A 134 8.32 -3.54 -12.28
CA LEU A 134 9.63 -3.94 -11.74
C LEU A 134 9.86 -5.46 -11.77
N GLY A 135 8.86 -6.27 -12.17
CA GLY A 135 8.95 -7.72 -12.20
C GLY A 135 8.57 -8.38 -10.87
N VAL A 136 7.92 -7.67 -9.95
CA VAL A 136 7.29 -8.28 -8.77
C VAL A 136 6.15 -9.19 -9.25
N PRO A 137 6.10 -10.46 -8.84
CA PRO A 137 5.04 -11.38 -9.26
C PRO A 137 3.73 -11.04 -8.52
N THR A 138 2.98 -10.09 -9.04
CA THR A 138 1.74 -9.59 -8.45
C THR A 138 0.60 -9.51 -9.46
N ALA A 139 -0.64 -9.49 -8.96
CA ALA A 139 -1.83 -9.34 -9.78
C ALA A 139 -1.83 -8.02 -10.55
N ILE A 140 -2.26 -8.07 -11.81
CA ILE A 140 -2.43 -6.87 -12.64
C ILE A 140 -3.65 -6.08 -12.15
N SER A 141 -3.44 -4.80 -11.83
CA SER A 141 -4.53 -3.87 -11.57
C SER A 141 -4.96 -3.19 -12.88
N PHE A 142 -6.24 -3.28 -13.22
CA PHE A 142 -6.75 -2.73 -14.48
C PHE A 142 -7.30 -1.31 -14.31
N ASP A 143 -8.32 -1.15 -13.48
CA ASP A 143 -9.12 0.05 -13.46
C ASP A 143 -9.66 0.37 -12.07
N THR A 144 -9.74 1.66 -11.73
CA THR A 144 -10.49 2.11 -10.57
C THR A 144 -11.93 2.35 -10.99
N VAL A 145 -12.86 1.85 -10.18
CA VAL A 145 -14.29 1.85 -10.48
C VAL A 145 -15.10 2.41 -9.32
N LYS A 146 -16.31 2.86 -9.64
CA LYS A 146 -17.32 3.22 -8.65
C LYS A 146 -18.28 2.06 -8.45
N VAL A 147 -18.57 1.73 -7.18
CA VAL A 147 -19.47 0.63 -6.77
C VAL A 147 -20.50 1.21 -5.81
N GLY A 148 -21.64 1.68 -6.32
CA GLY A 148 -22.60 2.46 -5.55
C GLY A 148 -21.98 3.76 -5.04
N ASP A 149 -21.92 3.93 -3.73
CA ASP A 149 -21.29 5.07 -3.02
C ASP A 149 -19.82 4.83 -2.63
N LYS A 150 -19.27 3.66 -2.97
CA LYS A 150 -17.88 3.27 -2.69
C LYS A 150 -17.02 3.26 -3.96
N TYR A 151 -15.73 3.08 -3.76
CA TYR A 151 -14.76 2.86 -4.84
C TYR A 151 -14.15 1.47 -4.76
N GLY A 152 -13.72 0.96 -5.91
CA GLY A 152 -13.03 -0.32 -6.02
C GLY A 152 -11.93 -0.30 -7.07
N VAL A 153 -11.06 -1.29 -7.02
CA VAL A 153 -10.06 -1.55 -8.07
C VAL A 153 -10.33 -2.92 -8.65
N VAL A 154 -10.37 -2.98 -9.98
CA VAL A 154 -10.48 -4.24 -10.71
C VAL A 154 -9.09 -4.84 -10.89
N TYR A 155 -8.95 -6.12 -10.52
CA TYR A 155 -7.73 -6.90 -10.70
C TYR A 155 -8.00 -8.13 -11.54
N GLU A 156 -6.94 -8.73 -12.08
CA GLU A 156 -7.03 -10.06 -12.63
C GLU A 156 -7.41 -11.08 -11.55
N MET A 157 -8.18 -12.09 -11.94
CA MET A 157 -8.53 -13.21 -11.08
C MET A 157 -7.35 -14.19 -11.04
N LEU A 158 -6.77 -14.36 -9.86
CA LEU A 158 -5.74 -15.36 -9.63
C LEU A 158 -6.40 -16.66 -9.19
N ASP A 159 -6.35 -17.69 -10.05
CA ASP A 159 -6.79 -19.04 -9.69
C ASP A 159 -5.71 -19.74 -8.84
N ALA A 160 -5.51 -19.22 -7.62
CA ALA A 160 -4.47 -19.64 -6.68
C ALA A 160 -5.03 -19.63 -5.24
N LYS A 161 -4.35 -20.31 -4.32
CA LYS A 161 -4.69 -20.31 -2.89
C LYS A 161 -3.62 -19.60 -2.10
N THR A 162 -4.01 -18.89 -1.06
CA THR A 162 -3.04 -18.28 -0.14
C THR A 162 -2.30 -19.35 0.67
N VAL A 163 -1.07 -19.06 1.07
CA VAL A 163 -0.30 -19.92 1.99
C VAL A 163 -1.11 -20.21 3.26
N ALA A 164 -1.84 -19.22 3.79
CA ALA A 164 -2.71 -19.42 4.94
C ALA A 164 -3.81 -20.46 4.68
N GLN A 165 -4.48 -20.41 3.53
CA GLN A 165 -5.51 -21.40 3.13
C GLN A 165 -4.91 -22.79 2.96
N LEU A 166 -3.71 -22.89 2.37
CA LEU A 166 -3.03 -24.18 2.18
C LEU A 166 -2.61 -24.80 3.52
N ILE A 167 -2.06 -24.02 4.45
CA ILE A 167 -1.70 -24.48 5.81
C ILE A 167 -2.94 -24.89 6.59
N THR A 168 -4.06 -24.18 6.46
CA THR A 168 -5.34 -24.54 7.10
C THR A 168 -5.86 -25.86 6.56
N ALA A 169 -5.77 -26.09 5.26
CA ALA A 169 -6.21 -27.32 4.63
C ALA A 169 -5.29 -28.53 5.00
N ASN A 170 -3.99 -28.31 5.11
CA ASN A 170 -3.01 -29.31 5.51
C ASN A 170 -1.87 -28.70 6.32
N PRO A 171 -1.93 -28.70 7.68
CA PRO A 171 -0.87 -28.16 8.53
C PRO A 171 0.50 -28.81 8.36
N ALA A 172 0.58 -30.03 7.81
CA ALA A 172 1.86 -30.71 7.52
C ALA A 172 2.68 -29.99 6.44
N ASP A 173 2.05 -29.17 5.58
CA ASP A 173 2.72 -28.41 4.54
C ASP A 173 3.40 -27.13 5.07
N LEU A 174 3.25 -26.78 6.36
CA LEU A 174 3.81 -25.55 6.94
C LEU A 174 5.30 -25.40 6.67
N GLN A 175 6.09 -26.47 6.85
CA GLN A 175 7.53 -26.44 6.59
C GLN A 175 7.84 -26.06 5.14
N LYS A 176 7.19 -26.71 4.19
CA LYS A 176 7.38 -26.46 2.75
C LYS A 176 6.92 -25.06 2.35
N LEU A 177 5.73 -24.66 2.81
CA LEU A 177 5.13 -23.35 2.48
C LEU A 177 5.86 -22.20 3.14
N GLY A 178 6.34 -22.37 4.38
CA GLY A 178 7.18 -21.39 5.07
C GLY A 178 8.53 -21.18 4.37
N GLN A 179 9.19 -22.27 3.94
CA GLN A 179 10.41 -22.17 3.16
C GLN A 179 10.18 -21.47 1.82
N LEU A 180 9.10 -21.83 1.09
CA LEU A 180 8.72 -21.19 -0.16
C LEU A 180 8.49 -19.67 0.03
N SER A 181 7.74 -19.29 1.07
CA SER A 181 7.49 -17.88 1.39
C SER A 181 8.78 -17.12 1.72
N ALA A 182 9.69 -17.74 2.49
CA ALA A 182 10.98 -17.12 2.82
C ALA A 182 11.88 -16.93 1.59
N VAL A 183 11.95 -17.90 0.71
CA VAL A 183 12.69 -17.80 -0.56
C VAL A 183 12.08 -16.72 -1.45
N THR A 184 10.75 -16.66 -1.53
CA THR A 184 10.04 -15.60 -2.26
C THR A 184 10.38 -14.21 -1.71
N LEU A 185 10.33 -14.03 -0.39
CA LEU A 185 10.71 -12.76 0.23
C LEU A 185 12.18 -12.42 -0.04
N LYS A 186 13.07 -13.39 0.05
CA LYS A 186 14.51 -13.19 -0.24
C LYS A 186 14.75 -12.78 -1.70
N ASN A 187 14.03 -13.38 -2.63
CA ASN A 187 14.10 -13.01 -4.05
C ASN A 187 13.50 -11.61 -4.28
N LEU A 188 12.38 -11.28 -3.62
CA LEU A 188 11.80 -9.95 -3.66
C LEU A 188 12.81 -8.88 -3.23
N HIS A 189 13.58 -9.16 -2.19
CA HIS A 189 14.62 -8.27 -1.68
C HIS A 189 15.86 -8.15 -2.58
N THR A 190 15.93 -8.86 -3.70
CA THR A 190 16.94 -8.63 -4.75
C THR A 190 16.52 -7.55 -5.74
N ILE A 191 15.22 -7.22 -5.79
CA ILE A 191 14.67 -6.19 -6.67
C ILE A 191 15.06 -4.81 -6.14
N LYS A 192 15.57 -3.96 -7.04
CA LYS A 192 15.95 -2.58 -6.71
C LYS A 192 14.76 -1.64 -6.88
N ALA A 193 14.58 -0.78 -5.91
CA ALA A 193 13.55 0.26 -5.91
C ALA A 193 14.10 1.54 -5.27
N ASP A 194 13.58 2.68 -5.68
CA ASP A 194 14.02 3.99 -5.22
C ASP A 194 12.86 4.99 -5.11
N ASN A 195 13.18 6.22 -4.75
CA ASN A 195 12.22 7.31 -4.57
C ASN A 195 11.51 7.76 -5.86
N SER A 196 11.94 7.33 -7.04
CA SER A 196 11.25 7.63 -8.30
C SER A 196 9.97 6.82 -8.46
N GLY A 197 9.90 5.66 -7.81
CA GLY A 197 8.77 4.73 -7.90
C GLY A 197 8.05 4.49 -6.59
N PHE A 198 8.76 4.46 -5.47
CA PHE A 198 8.23 4.02 -4.17
C PHE A 198 8.66 4.96 -3.04
N PRO A 199 7.86 5.09 -1.97
CA PRO A 199 8.25 5.87 -0.80
C PRO A 199 9.41 5.19 -0.03
N SER A 200 10.28 5.98 0.58
CA SER A 200 11.25 5.50 1.54
C SER A 200 10.55 5.07 2.84
N LYS A 201 10.73 3.81 3.25
CA LYS A 201 10.15 3.34 4.52
C LYS A 201 10.72 4.09 5.71
N LYS A 202 12.02 4.37 5.68
CA LYS A 202 12.74 5.11 6.70
C LYS A 202 12.22 6.55 6.84
N GLU A 203 12.06 7.27 5.72
CA GLU A 203 11.52 8.63 5.71
C GLU A 203 10.04 8.66 6.15
N THR A 204 9.24 7.69 5.70
CA THR A 204 7.83 7.55 6.11
C THR A 204 7.73 7.46 7.63
N LEU A 205 8.52 6.59 8.26
CA LEU A 205 8.52 6.43 9.71
C LEU A 205 9.06 7.68 10.44
N ALA A 206 10.11 8.30 9.92
CA ALA A 206 10.66 9.51 10.51
C ALA A 206 9.67 10.69 10.46
N ASN A 207 8.96 10.84 9.33
CA ASN A 207 7.93 11.87 9.18
C ASN A 207 6.76 11.61 10.11
N TRP A 208 6.30 10.37 10.21
CA TRP A 208 5.24 10.00 11.14
C TRP A 208 5.62 10.28 12.61
N ILE A 209 6.87 9.99 13.04
CA ILE A 209 7.34 10.35 14.40
C ILE A 209 7.25 11.86 14.62
N ARG A 210 7.61 12.68 13.62
CA ARG A 210 7.47 14.14 13.72
C ARG A 210 6.02 14.60 13.84
N GLU A 211 5.09 13.95 13.16
CA GLU A 211 3.64 14.23 13.25
C GLU A 211 3.08 13.98 14.66
N ILE A 212 3.51 12.89 15.32
CA ILE A 212 3.07 12.55 16.67
C ILE A 212 3.93 13.18 17.78
N ALA A 213 4.95 13.96 17.45
CA ALA A 213 5.90 14.56 18.40
C ALA A 213 5.21 15.39 19.52
N LYS A 214 4.06 15.99 19.23
CA LYS A 214 3.25 16.73 20.23
C LYS A 214 2.77 15.90 21.43
N TYR A 215 2.86 14.56 21.34
CA TYR A 215 2.50 13.63 22.42
C TYR A 215 3.72 13.06 23.16
N MET A 216 4.94 13.49 22.80
CA MET A 216 6.21 12.98 23.31
C MET A 216 7.10 14.10 23.83
N GLU A 217 8.09 13.74 24.67
CA GLU A 217 9.14 14.66 25.07
C GLU A 217 10.17 14.84 23.94
N PRO A 218 10.80 16.02 23.80
CA PRO A 218 11.80 16.24 22.73
C PRO A 218 12.93 15.21 22.70
N GLY A 219 13.41 14.79 23.85
CA GLY A 219 14.46 13.77 23.96
C GLY A 219 14.02 12.37 23.50
N GLU A 220 12.73 12.03 23.64
CA GLU A 220 12.15 10.77 23.14
C GLU A 220 12.11 10.78 21.62
N VAL A 221 11.66 11.90 21.02
CA VAL A 221 11.63 12.10 19.56
C VAL A 221 13.03 11.98 18.97
N ASP A 222 14.01 12.69 19.54
CA ASP A 222 15.40 12.66 19.07
C ASP A 222 16.00 11.24 19.15
N THR A 223 15.72 10.50 20.21
CA THR A 223 16.19 9.13 20.39
C THR A 223 15.63 8.21 19.29
N ILE A 224 14.34 8.29 19.00
CA ILE A 224 13.71 7.46 17.98
C ILE A 224 14.20 7.85 16.58
N LEU A 225 14.31 9.14 16.27
CA LEU A 225 14.81 9.60 14.97
C LEU A 225 16.26 9.18 14.73
N LYS A 226 17.14 9.27 15.74
CA LYS A 226 18.52 8.77 15.68
C LYS A 226 18.57 7.27 15.44
N TYR A 227 17.68 6.51 16.09
CA TYR A 227 17.58 5.07 15.86
C TYR A 227 17.15 4.76 14.43
N ILE A 228 16.10 5.43 13.92
CA ILE A 228 15.66 5.27 12.52
C ILE A 228 16.82 5.60 11.57
N ASP A 229 17.58 6.66 11.82
CA ASP A 229 18.71 7.06 10.99
C ASP A 229 19.85 6.01 11.02
N SER A 230 20.05 5.32 12.14
CA SER A 230 21.05 4.26 12.29
C SER A 230 20.76 2.97 11.50
N ILE A 231 19.51 2.76 11.04
CA ILE A 231 19.17 1.63 10.18
C ILE A 231 19.88 1.84 8.83
N PRO A 232 20.64 0.84 8.32
CA PRO A 232 21.37 1.01 7.06
C PRO A 232 20.45 1.35 5.88
N ASP A 233 20.88 2.28 5.03
CA ASP A 233 20.16 2.60 3.81
C ASP A 233 20.30 1.46 2.81
N ARG A 234 19.20 1.11 2.14
CA ARG A 234 19.13 0.12 1.07
C ARG A 234 18.13 0.59 0.01
N ASP A 235 18.40 0.25 -1.23
CA ASP A 235 17.56 0.45 -2.41
C ASP A 235 16.74 -0.81 -2.73
N THR A 236 16.31 -1.52 -1.71
CA THR A 236 15.61 -2.79 -1.83
C THR A 236 14.10 -2.55 -1.88
N PHE A 237 13.40 -3.20 -2.81
CA PHE A 237 11.95 -3.23 -2.84
C PHE A 237 11.42 -3.94 -1.59
N LEU A 238 10.41 -3.35 -0.97
CA LEU A 238 9.71 -3.89 0.19
C LEU A 238 8.24 -4.09 -0.17
N HIS A 239 7.67 -5.22 0.24
CA HIS A 239 6.23 -5.49 0.11
C HIS A 239 5.40 -4.60 1.05
N GLY A 240 5.90 -4.38 2.26
CA GLY A 240 5.26 -3.57 3.30
C GLY A 240 4.25 -4.31 4.19
N ASP A 241 3.61 -5.38 3.66
CA ASP A 241 2.69 -6.26 4.41
C ASP A 241 2.85 -7.73 3.99
N PHE A 242 4.10 -8.24 3.98
CA PHE A 242 4.38 -9.63 3.60
C PHE A 242 3.94 -10.60 4.71
N ASN A 243 2.94 -11.44 4.41
CA ASN A 243 2.43 -12.45 5.32
C ASN A 243 1.75 -13.61 4.56
N SER A 244 1.37 -14.69 5.26
CA SER A 244 0.78 -15.90 4.67
C SER A 244 -0.55 -15.69 3.92
N ARG A 245 -1.24 -14.59 4.13
CA ARG A 245 -2.48 -14.26 3.41
C ARG A 245 -2.21 -13.52 2.10
N ASN A 246 -1.05 -12.89 1.99
CA ASN A 246 -0.64 -12.10 0.84
C ASN A 246 0.30 -12.85 -0.11
N VAL A 247 0.65 -14.10 0.22
CA VAL A 247 1.41 -15.02 -0.64
C VAL A 247 0.45 -16.07 -1.19
N MET A 248 0.23 -16.09 -2.49
CA MET A 248 -0.60 -17.06 -3.19
C MET A 248 0.26 -18.07 -3.96
N VAL A 249 -0.20 -19.32 -4.03
CA VAL A 249 0.54 -20.41 -4.69
C VAL A 249 -0.40 -21.16 -5.63
N LYS A 250 0.07 -21.37 -6.86
CA LYS A 250 -0.55 -22.23 -7.86
C LYS A 250 0.54 -22.99 -8.60
N ASP A 251 0.45 -24.32 -8.64
CA ASP A 251 1.35 -25.21 -9.40
C ASP A 251 2.85 -24.97 -9.13
N GLY A 252 3.19 -24.48 -7.93
CA GLY A 252 4.55 -24.13 -7.52
C GLY A 252 5.00 -22.72 -7.87
N GLU A 253 4.21 -21.97 -8.62
CA GLU A 253 4.40 -20.55 -8.85
C GLU A 253 3.84 -19.74 -7.68
N VAL A 254 4.51 -18.62 -7.37
CA VAL A 254 4.13 -17.71 -6.27
C VAL A 254 3.72 -16.39 -6.86
N LEU A 255 2.57 -15.89 -6.40
CA LEU A 255 2.06 -14.56 -6.69
C LEU A 255 1.84 -13.81 -5.38
N LEU A 256 2.11 -12.51 -5.39
CA LEU A 256 1.93 -11.63 -4.24
C LEU A 256 0.69 -10.75 -4.46
N ILE A 257 -0.07 -10.52 -3.42
CA ILE A 257 -1.22 -9.62 -3.45
C ILE A 257 -1.10 -8.57 -2.34
N ASP A 258 -1.90 -7.52 -2.46
CA ASP A 258 -1.96 -6.42 -1.48
C ASP A 258 -0.65 -5.62 -1.38
N ILE A 259 -0.19 -5.11 -2.53
CA ILE A 259 1.05 -4.33 -2.71
C ILE A 259 0.87 -2.84 -2.35
N GLY A 260 -0.23 -2.47 -1.71
CA GLY A 260 -0.54 -1.07 -1.41
C GLY A 260 0.43 -0.37 -0.45
N ASP A 261 1.13 -1.14 0.38
CA ASP A 261 2.13 -0.65 1.34
C ASP A 261 3.58 -0.75 0.82
N ALA A 262 3.75 -1.01 -0.49
CA ALA A 262 5.06 -1.14 -1.10
C ALA A 262 5.92 0.11 -0.89
N ALA A 263 7.19 -0.12 -0.59
CA ALA A 263 8.17 0.91 -0.28
C ALA A 263 9.56 0.46 -0.77
N TYR A 264 10.57 1.30 -0.55
CA TYR A 264 11.95 0.85 -0.60
C TYR A 264 12.65 1.09 0.73
N GLY A 265 13.67 0.28 1.02
CA GLY A 265 14.43 0.40 2.25
C GLY A 265 15.18 -0.87 2.64
N HIS A 266 15.57 -0.96 3.91
CA HIS A 266 16.24 -2.13 4.45
C HIS A 266 15.28 -3.33 4.56
N PRO A 267 15.68 -4.56 4.16
CA PRO A 267 14.86 -5.78 4.26
C PRO A 267 14.27 -6.03 5.65
N ALA A 268 14.90 -5.55 6.70
CA ALA A 268 14.41 -5.65 8.07
C ALA A 268 12.95 -5.17 8.21
N PHE A 269 12.51 -4.18 7.43
CA PHE A 269 11.13 -3.66 7.52
C PHE A 269 10.06 -4.67 7.10
N ASP A 270 10.33 -5.55 6.14
CA ASP A 270 9.42 -6.65 5.81
C ASP A 270 9.55 -7.81 6.81
N ILE A 271 10.77 -8.13 7.24
CA ILE A 271 11.02 -9.22 8.19
C ILE A 271 10.34 -8.97 9.53
N VAL A 272 10.32 -7.73 10.03
CA VAL A 272 9.63 -7.40 11.29
C VAL A 272 8.11 -7.55 11.16
N GLY A 273 7.54 -7.44 9.96
CA GLY A 273 6.14 -7.78 9.68
C GLY A 273 5.83 -9.24 10.01
N LEU A 274 6.77 -10.16 9.73
CA LEU A 274 6.65 -11.58 10.11
C LEU A 274 6.75 -11.78 11.63
N ILE A 275 7.65 -11.05 12.31
CA ILE A 275 7.74 -11.08 13.78
C ILE A 275 6.43 -10.57 14.40
N LEU A 276 5.89 -9.46 13.88
CA LEU A 276 4.61 -8.92 14.33
C LEU A 276 3.49 -9.94 14.16
N SER A 277 3.40 -10.57 12.99
CA SER A 277 2.35 -11.54 12.67
C SER A 277 2.46 -12.83 13.45
N TYR A 278 3.67 -13.41 13.56
CA TYR A 278 3.83 -14.77 14.05
C TYR A 278 4.32 -14.88 15.50
N LEU A 279 4.89 -13.83 16.09
CA LEU A 279 5.32 -13.83 17.49
C LEU A 279 4.54 -12.84 18.35
N ILE A 280 4.37 -11.59 17.90
CA ILE A 280 3.75 -10.55 18.73
C ILE A 280 2.23 -10.70 18.76
N LEU A 281 1.58 -10.80 17.60
CA LEU A 281 0.12 -10.89 17.52
C LEU A 281 -0.45 -12.05 18.36
N PRO A 282 0.07 -13.28 18.28
CA PRO A 282 -0.41 -14.40 19.12
C PRO A 282 -0.19 -14.19 20.63
N SER A 283 0.76 -13.34 21.02
CA SER A 283 1.06 -13.07 22.45
C SER A 283 0.20 -11.96 23.06
N VAL A 284 -0.49 -11.14 22.22
CA VAL A 284 -1.21 -9.94 22.68
C VAL A 284 -2.70 -9.94 22.39
N THR A 285 -3.22 -10.98 21.71
CA THR A 285 -4.64 -11.08 21.37
C THR A 285 -5.17 -12.52 21.51
N THR A 286 -6.48 -12.71 21.32
CA THR A 286 -7.12 -14.02 21.49
C THR A 286 -6.83 -14.95 20.30
N PRO A 287 -6.84 -16.28 20.49
CA PRO A 287 -6.67 -17.27 19.42
C PRO A 287 -7.65 -17.07 18.24
N GLU A 288 -8.89 -16.69 18.53
CA GLU A 288 -9.91 -16.42 17.51
C GLU A 288 -9.50 -15.24 16.62
N ARG A 289 -9.05 -14.16 17.26
CA ARG A 289 -8.59 -12.96 16.54
C ARG A 289 -7.33 -13.23 15.72
N VAL A 290 -6.44 -14.08 16.23
CA VAL A 290 -5.25 -14.50 15.46
C VAL A 290 -5.67 -15.31 14.24
N ARG A 291 -6.59 -16.29 14.36
CA ARG A 291 -7.13 -17.05 13.21
C ARG A 291 -7.77 -16.13 12.18
N GLU A 292 -8.54 -15.17 12.62
CA GLU A 292 -9.15 -14.17 11.74
C GLU A 292 -8.11 -13.35 10.97
N LEU A 293 -7.05 -12.90 11.65
CA LEU A 293 -6.02 -12.03 11.07
C LEU A 293 -4.96 -12.79 10.26
N MET A 294 -4.58 -13.99 10.68
CA MET A 294 -3.52 -14.77 10.03
C MET A 294 -4.04 -15.83 9.04
N GLY A 295 -5.30 -16.24 9.21
CA GLY A 295 -5.95 -17.24 8.37
C GLY A 295 -5.60 -18.69 8.68
N PHE A 296 -4.88 -18.98 9.78
CA PHE A 296 -4.58 -20.36 10.24
C PHE A 296 -4.44 -20.45 11.75
N ASP A 297 -4.23 -21.65 12.30
CA ASP A 297 -4.18 -21.89 13.73
C ASP A 297 -2.98 -21.17 14.38
N PRO A 298 -3.21 -20.33 15.42
CA PRO A 298 -2.14 -19.61 16.12
C PRO A 298 -1.10 -20.52 16.77
N ALA A 299 -1.43 -21.78 17.06
CA ALA A 299 -0.43 -22.75 17.57
C ALA A 299 0.70 -23.04 16.58
N LEU A 300 0.49 -22.76 15.30
CA LEU A 300 1.48 -22.94 14.23
C LEU A 300 2.35 -21.68 14.00
N ALA A 301 1.99 -20.55 14.59
CA ALA A 301 2.61 -19.25 14.29
C ALA A 301 4.10 -19.21 14.62
N GLN A 302 4.49 -19.68 15.81
CA GLN A 302 5.90 -19.72 16.21
C GLN A 302 6.74 -20.63 15.30
N ASN A 303 6.18 -21.77 14.88
CA ASN A 303 6.82 -22.65 13.91
C ASN A 303 6.99 -21.95 12.56
N MET A 304 5.98 -21.21 12.11
CA MET A 304 6.05 -20.46 10.85
C MET A 304 7.18 -19.44 10.88
N TRP A 305 7.32 -18.68 11.98
CA TRP A 305 8.46 -17.77 12.16
C TRP A 305 9.80 -18.51 12.11
N GLY A 306 9.96 -19.60 12.86
CA GLY A 306 11.19 -20.37 12.90
C GLY A 306 11.61 -20.89 11.52
N VAL A 307 10.64 -21.42 10.75
CA VAL A 307 10.86 -21.90 9.39
C VAL A 307 11.25 -20.77 8.44
N MET A 308 10.51 -19.66 8.47
CA MET A 308 10.77 -18.51 7.58
C MET A 308 12.09 -17.84 7.90
N CYS A 309 12.38 -17.58 9.17
CA CYS A 309 13.63 -16.98 9.61
C CYS A 309 14.83 -17.88 9.24
N GLY A 310 14.73 -19.19 9.55
CA GLY A 310 15.76 -20.15 9.18
C GLY A 310 16.04 -20.24 7.69
N ALA A 311 15.00 -20.25 6.87
CA ALA A 311 15.15 -20.30 5.42
C ALA A 311 15.67 -18.99 4.82
N TYR A 312 15.20 -17.84 5.33
CA TYR A 312 15.66 -16.53 4.85
C TYR A 312 17.13 -16.29 5.15
N PHE A 313 17.57 -16.56 6.40
CA PHE A 313 18.96 -16.35 6.85
C PHE A 313 19.87 -17.58 6.64
N MET A 314 19.32 -18.67 6.08
CA MET A 314 20.05 -19.93 5.84
C MET A 314 20.68 -20.52 7.11
N THR A 315 19.93 -20.54 8.18
CA THR A 315 20.34 -21.10 9.48
C THR A 315 19.32 -22.07 10.04
N THR A 316 19.78 -23.08 10.77
CA THR A 316 18.95 -23.99 11.57
C THR A 316 19.23 -23.84 13.07
N ASP A 317 20.18 -22.96 13.42
CA ASP A 317 20.59 -22.71 14.80
C ASP A 317 19.54 -21.85 15.51
N GLN A 318 18.96 -22.39 16.57
CA GLN A 318 17.92 -21.72 17.35
C GLN A 318 18.46 -20.49 18.12
N GLU A 319 19.74 -20.50 18.54
CA GLU A 319 20.35 -19.36 19.20
C GLU A 319 20.57 -18.21 18.20
N GLU A 320 20.91 -18.53 16.97
CA GLU A 320 21.04 -17.52 15.91
C GLU A 320 19.66 -16.93 15.53
N ILE A 321 18.60 -17.76 15.45
CA ILE A 321 17.22 -17.28 15.23
C ILE A 321 16.78 -16.33 16.37
N LYS A 322 17.14 -16.66 17.63
CA LYS A 322 16.85 -15.78 18.78
C LYS A 322 17.65 -14.48 18.69
N ARG A 323 18.93 -14.54 18.32
CA ARG A 323 19.79 -13.36 18.13
C ARG A 323 19.20 -12.42 17.09
N ILE A 324 18.84 -12.95 15.92
CA ILE A 324 18.21 -12.18 14.82
C ILE A 324 16.90 -11.57 15.30
N THR A 325 16.05 -12.36 15.97
CA THR A 325 14.77 -11.87 16.50
C THR A 325 15.00 -10.71 17.48
N GLY A 326 15.95 -10.87 18.41
CA GLY A 326 16.30 -9.84 19.41
C GLY A 326 16.82 -8.55 18.77
N MET A 327 17.71 -8.67 17.77
CA MET A 327 18.26 -7.54 17.01
C MET A 327 17.17 -6.74 16.30
N LEU A 328 16.11 -7.40 15.83
CA LEU A 328 15.01 -6.77 15.11
C LEU A 328 13.89 -6.21 16.02
N MET A 329 13.91 -6.47 17.32
CA MET A 329 12.84 -6.04 18.23
C MET A 329 12.61 -4.53 18.26
N PRO A 330 13.62 -3.65 18.22
CA PRO A 330 13.37 -2.21 18.20
C PRO A 330 12.58 -1.78 16.95
N ILE A 331 12.92 -2.29 15.75
CA ILE A 331 12.16 -2.01 14.54
C ILE A 331 10.75 -2.64 14.64
N THR A 332 10.64 -3.84 15.24
CA THR A 332 9.34 -4.49 15.47
C THR A 332 8.42 -3.61 16.32
N PHE A 333 8.92 -3.05 17.43
CA PHE A 333 8.13 -2.16 18.26
C PHE A 333 7.84 -0.81 17.59
N LEU A 334 8.75 -0.28 16.77
CA LEU A 334 8.51 0.91 15.96
C LEU A 334 7.36 0.67 14.98
N MET A 335 7.39 -0.43 14.23
CA MET A 335 6.34 -0.79 13.29
C MET A 335 5.01 -1.10 13.99
N MET A 336 5.04 -1.81 15.13
CA MET A 336 3.83 -2.05 15.94
C MET A 336 3.18 -0.74 16.39
N THR A 337 3.99 0.22 16.82
CA THR A 337 3.52 1.54 17.24
C THR A 337 2.93 2.31 16.05
N TYR A 338 3.62 2.30 14.90
CA TYR A 338 3.15 2.89 13.66
C TYR A 338 1.78 2.35 13.27
N HIS A 339 1.62 1.03 13.12
CA HIS A 339 0.33 0.43 12.76
C HIS A 339 -0.76 0.71 13.79
N SER A 340 -0.43 0.72 15.08
CA SER A 340 -1.39 0.98 16.14
C SER A 340 -1.93 2.42 16.15
N LEU A 341 -1.14 3.40 15.72
CA LEU A 341 -1.48 4.82 15.79
C LEU A 341 -1.90 5.40 14.43
N HIS A 342 -1.29 4.93 13.34
CA HIS A 342 -1.50 5.51 12.02
C HIS A 342 -2.81 5.06 11.37
N HIS A 343 -3.20 3.79 11.53
CA HIS A 343 -4.37 3.20 10.90
C HIS A 343 -5.65 3.25 11.74
N SER A 344 -5.66 4.01 12.82
CA SER A 344 -6.81 4.07 13.73
C SER A 344 -7.32 5.51 13.86
N VAL A 345 -8.63 5.69 13.75
CA VAL A 345 -9.26 6.95 14.17
C VAL A 345 -9.33 6.94 15.70
N LEU A 346 -8.46 7.73 16.34
CA LEU A 346 -8.30 7.77 17.79
C LEU A 346 -8.54 9.18 18.29
N ASP A 347 -9.15 9.27 19.47
CA ASP A 347 -9.15 10.52 20.24
C ASP A 347 -7.77 10.76 20.89
N GLU A 348 -7.61 11.95 21.43
CA GLU A 348 -6.32 12.39 22.01
C GLU A 348 -5.90 11.55 23.23
N GLU A 349 -6.85 11.10 24.06
CA GLU A 349 -6.59 10.28 25.24
C GLU A 349 -6.10 8.90 24.85
N ALA A 350 -6.72 8.27 23.84
CA ALA A 350 -6.30 7.00 23.30
C ALA A 350 -4.90 7.07 22.65
N ILE A 351 -4.57 8.18 21.96
CA ILE A 351 -3.24 8.41 21.41
C ILE A 351 -2.20 8.48 22.54
N ARG A 352 -2.44 9.31 23.57
CA ARG A 352 -1.53 9.43 24.73
C ARG A 352 -1.31 8.09 25.42
N SER A 353 -2.38 7.36 25.70
CA SER A 353 -2.31 6.02 26.30
C SER A 353 -1.47 5.03 25.48
N ARG A 354 -1.60 5.07 24.14
CA ARG A 354 -0.79 4.21 23.25
C ARG A 354 0.67 4.66 23.19
N VAL A 355 0.94 5.96 23.18
CA VAL A 355 2.30 6.51 23.26
C VAL A 355 2.99 6.02 24.56
N ASP A 356 2.33 6.16 25.71
CA ASP A 356 2.89 5.69 27.00
C ASP A 356 3.16 4.19 26.97
N ARG A 357 2.22 3.39 26.51
CA ARG A 357 2.34 1.94 26.51
C ARG A 357 3.34 1.41 25.48
N LEU A 358 3.33 1.94 24.26
CA LEU A 358 4.09 1.37 23.14
C LEU A 358 5.44 2.06 22.97
N ILE A 359 5.50 3.39 23.05
CA ILE A 359 6.76 4.13 22.90
C ILE A 359 7.57 4.04 24.19
N ARG A 360 7.04 4.53 25.31
CA ARG A 360 7.75 4.56 26.59
C ARG A 360 7.91 3.17 27.20
N GLY A 361 6.87 2.33 27.09
CA GLY A 361 6.87 0.99 27.68
C GLY A 361 7.59 -0.10 26.87
N LYS A 362 7.82 0.10 25.56
CA LYS A 362 8.43 -0.93 24.70
C LYS A 362 9.52 -0.41 23.78
N LEU A 363 9.24 0.61 22.95
CA LEU A 363 10.15 1.06 21.90
C LEU A 363 11.42 1.68 22.47
N LEU A 364 11.31 2.67 23.37
CA LEU A 364 12.48 3.34 23.95
C LEU A 364 13.38 2.36 24.72
N PRO A 365 12.88 1.48 25.60
CA PRO A 365 13.72 0.46 26.25
C PRO A 365 14.39 -0.51 25.26
N ALA A 366 13.73 -0.83 24.14
CA ALA A 366 14.33 -1.66 23.10
C ALA A 366 15.44 -0.93 22.34
N ILE A 367 15.29 0.36 22.08
CA ILE A 367 16.31 1.19 21.42
C ILE A 367 17.55 1.33 22.31
N GLU A 368 17.41 1.48 23.63
CA GLU A 368 18.54 1.56 24.56
C GLU A 368 19.45 0.31 24.51
N ASN A 369 18.87 -0.85 24.18
CA ASN A 369 19.58 -2.12 24.07
C ASN A 369 19.76 -2.57 22.61
N ALA A 370 19.53 -1.67 21.64
CA ALA A 370 19.60 -2.01 20.23
C ALA A 370 21.02 -2.40 19.81
N GLN A 371 21.10 -3.48 19.04
CA GLN A 371 22.32 -3.89 18.36
C GLN A 371 22.26 -3.41 16.89
N PRO A 372 23.42 -3.13 16.28
CA PRO A 372 23.46 -2.82 14.84
C PRO A 372 22.87 -3.96 14.00
N ILE A 373 22.17 -3.59 12.93
CA ILE A 373 21.66 -4.57 11.96
C ILE A 373 22.84 -4.99 11.08
N ASP A 374 23.13 -6.28 11.06
CA ASP A 374 24.35 -6.85 10.48
C ASP A 374 24.11 -7.73 9.21
N PHE A 375 22.97 -7.54 8.46
CA PHE A 375 22.65 -8.25 7.21
C PHE A 375 22.15 -7.37 6.07
#